data_2228bffbe9d5b828a7f05de6c0ae4e61
#
_entry.id   2228bffbe9d5b828a7f05de6c0ae4e61
#
_cell.length_a   1.000
_cell.length_b   1.000
_cell.length_c   1.000
_cell.angle_alpha   90.00
_cell.angle_beta   90.00
_cell.angle_gamma   90.00
#
_symmetry.space_group_name_H-M   'P 1'
#
loop_
_entity.id
_entity.type
_entity.pdbx_description
1 polymer ?
#
loop_
_entity_poly.entity_id
_entity_poly.type
_entity_poly.pdbx_seq_one_letter_code
_entity_poly.pdbx_strand_id
1 'polypeptide(L)'
;MTAVEKGDTLLNADRLRLNVKLMPLFEGRADVDGFELYGLVIDTKSYISDTRIKGHAGQLTAAAHGVDWEKELVNLDHARLHDADIYVTLSDTAKKDTTESKAKWNIAVKKVDIERSKVHLQMPGDSMRIYANLGRAALRGGAFDTGRNYYAVKALQLQDCDVNYDIPYIKPVAGIDPNHIAVKRLTLMLDTLSYNNEGVLRAGLRGLTLHEKCGLDVTRLSGSVYMDTTQLRLPALQLRTPASRIDADVAFDFKAFSAGKGGHCQA
;
A
#
# COMPACT_ATOMS: atom_id res chain seq x y z
N MET A 1 13.26 18.17 17.04
CA MET A 1 13.32 18.80 15.69
C MET A 1 11.92 19.23 15.30
N THR A 2 11.76 20.42 14.72
CA THR A 2 10.44 20.92 14.31
C THR A 2 10.56 21.51 12.92
N ALA A 3 9.67 21.12 12.01
CA ALA A 3 9.52 21.73 10.68
C ALA A 3 8.24 22.56 10.66
N VAL A 4 8.36 23.82 10.23
CA VAL A 4 7.27 24.80 10.24
C VAL A 4 7.13 25.42 8.85
N GLU A 5 5.90 25.59 8.40
CA GLU A 5 5.57 26.34 7.18
C GLU A 5 4.41 27.30 7.45
N LYS A 6 4.57 28.57 7.05
CA LYS A 6 3.56 29.64 7.25
C LYS A 6 3.02 29.76 8.67
N GLY A 7 3.85 29.41 9.68
CA GLY A 7 3.47 29.41 11.09
C GLY A 7 2.86 28.13 11.63
N ASP A 8 2.57 27.15 10.76
CA ASP A 8 2.07 25.83 11.16
C ASP A 8 3.20 24.84 11.37
N THR A 9 3.13 24.06 12.44
CA THR A 9 4.04 22.94 12.66
C THR A 9 3.57 21.75 11.83
N LEU A 10 4.35 21.39 10.82
CA LEU A 10 4.06 20.26 9.93
C LEU A 10 4.62 18.95 10.46
N LEU A 11 5.75 19.02 11.15
CA LEU A 11 6.45 17.88 11.70
C LEU A 11 7.15 18.28 12.99
N ASN A 12 7.02 17.43 14.00
CA ASN A 12 7.82 17.51 15.22
C ASN A 12 8.38 16.13 15.55
N ALA A 13 9.63 16.07 16.02
CA ALA A 13 10.25 14.84 16.48
C ALA A 13 11.12 15.10 17.72
N ASP A 14 11.05 14.21 18.69
CA ASP A 14 11.83 14.30 19.93
C ASP A 14 13.32 14.20 19.65
N ARG A 15 13.69 13.30 18.73
CA ARG A 15 15.09 13.08 18.35
C ARG A 15 15.23 12.83 16.86
N LEU A 16 16.25 13.45 16.26
CA LEU A 16 16.72 13.18 14.91
C LEU A 16 18.17 12.68 14.97
N ARG A 17 18.45 11.59 14.28
CA ARG A 17 19.80 11.13 13.94
C ARG A 17 19.96 11.15 12.44
N LEU A 18 21.08 11.65 11.95
CA LEU A 18 21.43 11.67 10.54
C LEU A 18 22.69 10.85 10.29
N ASN A 19 22.67 10.04 9.25
CA ASN A 19 23.86 9.36 8.73
C ASN A 19 24.38 10.17 7.55
N VAL A 20 25.53 10.83 7.74
CA VAL A 20 26.12 11.76 6.77
C VAL A 20 27.45 11.22 6.29
N LYS A 21 27.71 11.30 4.98
CA LYS A 21 29.02 10.99 4.42
C LYS A 21 30.00 12.09 4.76
N LEU A 22 31.16 11.72 5.33
CA LEU A 22 32.16 12.71 5.76
C LEU A 22 32.93 13.32 4.59
N MET A 23 33.26 12.54 3.55
CA MET A 23 34.05 13.05 2.41
C MET A 23 33.38 14.19 1.67
N PRO A 24 32.10 14.13 1.30
CA PRO A 24 31.40 15.26 0.68
C PRO A 24 31.34 16.52 1.56
N LEU A 25 31.35 16.38 2.89
CA LEU A 25 31.39 17.52 3.80
C LEU A 25 32.66 18.37 3.65
N PHE A 26 33.79 17.77 3.36
CA PHE A 26 35.04 18.50 3.09
C PHE A 26 35.00 19.23 1.73
N GLU A 27 34.09 18.86 0.85
CA GLU A 27 33.82 19.52 -0.43
C GLU A 27 32.68 20.54 -0.35
N GLY A 28 32.18 20.81 0.86
CA GLY A 28 31.07 21.75 1.08
C GLY A 28 29.69 21.19 0.71
N ARG A 29 29.54 19.86 0.54
CA ARG A 29 28.28 19.19 0.26
C ARG A 29 27.87 18.31 1.43
N ALA A 30 26.57 18.26 1.75
CA ALA A 30 26.02 17.37 2.77
C ALA A 30 25.24 16.22 2.10
N ASP A 31 25.86 15.05 1.98
CA ASP A 31 25.19 13.84 1.52
C ASP A 31 24.66 13.06 2.73
N VAL A 32 23.37 12.88 2.79
CA VAL A 32 22.67 12.16 3.86
C VAL A 32 22.26 10.78 3.32
N ASP A 33 22.84 9.72 3.87
CA ASP A 33 22.53 8.33 3.49
C ASP A 33 21.32 7.78 4.23
N GLY A 34 20.90 8.43 5.32
CA GLY A 34 19.74 7.99 6.08
C GLY A 34 19.46 8.85 7.29
N PHE A 35 18.30 8.61 7.87
CA PHE A 35 17.87 9.27 9.10
C PHE A 35 17.08 8.34 10.01
N GLU A 36 17.04 8.70 11.28
CA GLU A 36 16.18 8.10 12.29
C GLU A 36 15.44 9.22 13.02
N LEU A 37 14.12 9.13 13.05
CA LEU A 37 13.22 10.00 13.81
C LEU A 37 12.58 9.21 14.94
N TYR A 38 12.55 9.78 16.12
CA TYR A 38 11.90 9.22 17.31
C TYR A 38 10.86 10.19 17.82
N GLY A 39 9.72 9.66 18.27
CA GLY A 39 8.60 10.49 18.78
C GLY A 39 8.08 11.43 17.70
N LEU A 40 7.90 10.92 16.47
CA LEU A 40 7.44 11.71 15.35
C LEU A 40 5.96 12.06 15.50
N VAL A 41 5.62 13.34 15.34
CA VAL A 41 4.26 13.84 15.15
C VAL A 41 4.23 14.59 13.83
N ILE A 42 3.26 14.29 12.98
CA ILE A 42 3.09 14.88 11.66
C ILE A 42 1.67 15.41 11.46
N ASP A 43 1.52 16.57 10.83
CA ASP A 43 0.27 17.11 10.31
C ASP A 43 0.57 17.99 9.10
N THR A 44 0.52 17.40 7.92
CA THR A 44 0.90 18.10 6.67
C THR A 44 -0.08 19.19 6.27
N LYS A 45 -1.22 19.30 6.96
CA LYS A 45 -2.30 20.23 6.59
C LYS A 45 -2.66 20.06 5.10
N SER A 46 -2.94 21.17 4.42
CA SER A 46 -3.17 21.23 2.96
C SER A 46 -1.92 21.69 2.19
N TYR A 47 -0.74 21.69 2.81
CA TYR A 47 0.49 22.21 2.19
C TYR A 47 1.14 21.21 1.23
N ILE A 48 0.85 19.92 1.38
CA ILE A 48 1.37 18.87 0.51
C ILE A 48 0.23 18.35 -0.36
N SER A 49 0.04 18.97 -1.52
CA SER A 49 -1.00 18.64 -2.50
C SER A 49 -2.40 18.46 -1.86
N ASP A 50 -3.24 17.66 -2.49
CA ASP A 50 -4.60 17.35 -2.01
C ASP A 50 -4.66 16.23 -0.96
N THR A 51 -3.52 15.85 -0.38
CA THR A 51 -3.44 14.79 0.62
C THR A 51 -3.02 15.34 1.98
N ARG A 52 -3.85 15.13 2.99
CA ARG A 52 -3.47 15.43 4.38
C ARG A 52 -3.00 14.15 5.08
N ILE A 53 -1.81 14.21 5.65
CA ILE A 53 -1.25 13.16 6.50
C ILE A 53 -1.15 13.71 7.91
N LYS A 54 -1.79 13.05 8.86
CA LYS A 54 -1.75 13.39 10.28
C LYS A 54 -1.48 12.14 11.10
N GLY A 55 -0.69 12.26 12.15
CA GLY A 55 -0.49 11.13 13.06
C GLY A 55 0.79 11.22 13.85
N HIS A 56 1.17 10.09 14.41
CA HIS A 56 2.41 9.94 15.16
C HIS A 56 3.06 8.60 14.84
N ALA A 57 4.36 8.51 15.13
CA ALA A 57 5.12 7.28 15.08
C ALA A 57 6.18 7.26 16.19
N GLY A 58 6.33 6.13 16.85
CA GLY A 58 7.40 5.94 17.85
C GLY A 58 8.77 6.02 17.20
N GLN A 59 8.94 5.38 16.05
CA GLN A 59 10.20 5.43 15.29
C GLN A 59 9.94 5.36 13.78
N LEU A 60 10.63 6.21 13.04
CA LEU A 60 10.78 6.14 11.59
C LEU A 60 12.26 6.16 11.25
N THR A 61 12.72 5.12 10.55
CA THR A 61 14.10 5.02 10.05
C THR A 61 14.06 4.88 8.53
N ALA A 62 14.92 5.60 7.84
CA ALA A 62 15.13 5.40 6.41
C ALA A 62 16.62 5.50 6.08
N ALA A 63 17.06 4.66 5.14
CA ALA A 63 18.38 4.72 4.52
C ALA A 63 18.21 4.64 3.01
N ALA A 64 18.91 5.51 2.29
CA ALA A 64 18.85 5.61 0.84
C ALA A 64 20.25 5.81 0.28
N HIS A 65 20.51 5.23 -0.90
CA HIS A 65 21.72 5.48 -1.66
C HIS A 65 21.34 6.07 -3.02
N GLY A 66 21.40 7.34 -3.17
CA GLY A 66 21.00 8.04 -4.40
C GLY A 66 19.56 8.56 -4.34
N VAL A 67 19.47 9.78 -3.89
CA VAL A 67 18.30 10.63 -4.05
C VAL A 67 18.70 11.74 -5.01
N ASP A 68 18.05 11.79 -6.17
CA ASP A 68 18.29 12.80 -7.20
C ASP A 68 16.95 13.50 -7.47
N TRP A 69 16.81 14.71 -6.95
CA TRP A 69 15.59 15.51 -7.06
C TRP A 69 15.37 16.03 -8.48
N GLU A 70 16.45 16.28 -9.25
CA GLU A 70 16.34 16.76 -10.62
C GLU A 70 15.86 15.65 -11.56
N LYS A 71 16.30 14.41 -11.31
CA LYS A 71 15.88 13.24 -12.08
C LYS A 71 14.68 12.51 -11.48
N GLU A 72 14.14 13.02 -10.40
CA GLU A 72 13.02 12.40 -9.68
C GLU A 72 13.27 10.91 -9.34
N LEU A 73 14.49 10.61 -8.90
CA LEU A 73 14.97 9.27 -8.59
C LEU A 73 15.18 9.09 -7.09
N VAL A 74 14.66 8.00 -6.53
CA VAL A 74 14.91 7.59 -5.15
C VAL A 74 15.28 6.11 -5.09
N ASN A 75 16.45 5.79 -4.53
CA ASN A 75 16.86 4.44 -4.23
C ASN A 75 16.85 4.24 -2.71
N LEU A 76 15.78 3.68 -2.19
CA LEU A 76 15.58 3.39 -0.78
C LEU A 76 16.12 2.00 -0.45
N ASP A 77 17.17 1.92 0.36
CA ASP A 77 17.70 0.64 0.81
C ASP A 77 16.80 0.00 1.86
N HIS A 78 16.38 0.82 2.82
CA HIS A 78 15.62 0.34 3.95
C HIS A 78 14.76 1.47 4.52
N ALA A 79 13.49 1.14 4.81
CA ALA A 79 12.64 1.95 5.65
C ALA A 79 12.03 1.07 6.76
N ARG A 80 11.89 1.62 7.96
CA ARG A 80 11.23 0.98 9.08
C ARG A 80 10.33 1.97 9.79
N LEU A 81 9.11 1.54 10.06
CA LEU A 81 8.11 2.30 10.80
C LEU A 81 7.61 1.45 11.97
N HIS A 82 7.66 2.00 13.17
CA HIS A 82 7.22 1.34 14.38
C HIS A 82 6.27 2.20 15.18
N ASP A 83 5.26 1.56 15.78
CA ASP A 83 4.36 2.17 16.75
C ASP A 83 3.71 3.44 16.18
N ALA A 84 3.21 3.34 14.95
CA ALA A 84 2.59 4.46 14.25
C ALA A 84 1.05 4.40 14.31
N ASP A 85 0.44 5.58 14.30
CA ASP A 85 -0.98 5.77 14.07
C ASP A 85 -1.16 6.93 13.09
N ILE A 86 -1.40 6.60 11.81
CA ILE A 86 -1.36 7.51 10.67
C ILE A 86 -2.73 7.64 10.03
N TYR A 87 -3.19 8.86 9.89
CA TYR A 87 -4.42 9.23 9.19
C TYR A 87 -4.07 9.87 7.86
N VAL A 88 -4.55 9.31 6.76
CA VAL A 88 -4.38 9.82 5.41
C VAL A 88 -5.76 10.19 4.88
N THR A 89 -5.96 11.46 4.57
CA THR A 89 -7.18 11.94 3.93
C THR A 89 -6.84 12.44 2.54
N LEU A 90 -7.40 11.80 1.52
CA LEU A 90 -7.31 12.25 0.14
C LEU A 90 -8.41 13.27 -0.10
N SER A 91 -8.12 14.40 -0.74
CA SER A 91 -9.12 15.41 -1.02
C SER A 91 -9.90 15.08 -2.30
N ASP A 92 -11.19 15.45 -2.33
CA ASP A 92 -12.07 15.31 -3.50
C ASP A 92 -11.80 16.37 -4.56
N THR A 93 -11.08 17.41 -4.20
CA THR A 93 -10.73 18.50 -5.09
C THR A 93 -9.51 18.14 -5.94
N ALA A 94 -9.50 16.96 -6.56
CA ALA A 94 -8.74 16.81 -7.78
C ALA A 94 -9.35 17.78 -8.80
N LYS A 95 -9.07 19.08 -8.64
CA LYS A 95 -9.08 19.96 -9.79
C LYS A 95 -8.29 19.19 -10.83
N LYS A 96 -8.94 18.87 -11.94
CA LYS A 96 -8.25 18.46 -13.16
C LYS A 96 -7.39 19.66 -13.52
N ASP A 97 -6.24 19.79 -12.88
CA ASP A 97 -5.17 20.62 -13.37
C ASP A 97 -4.74 19.97 -14.68
N THR A 98 -5.27 20.52 -15.75
CA THR A 98 -4.90 20.22 -17.13
C THR A 98 -3.46 20.65 -17.43
N THR A 99 -2.72 21.14 -16.46
CA THR A 99 -1.28 21.41 -16.56
C THR A 99 -0.52 20.13 -16.14
N GLU A 100 -0.02 19.46 -17.15
CA GLU A 100 0.86 18.30 -17.07
C GLU A 100 2.17 18.62 -16.33
N SER A 101 2.15 18.57 -15.02
CA SER A 101 3.37 18.46 -14.21
C SER A 101 3.15 17.38 -13.14
N LYS A 102 2.82 16.19 -13.58
CA LYS A 102 2.91 15.02 -12.69
C LYS A 102 4.39 14.70 -12.56
N ALA A 103 4.93 14.91 -11.37
CA ALA A 103 6.24 14.43 -11.01
C ALA A 103 6.39 12.96 -11.42
N LYS A 104 7.45 12.63 -12.19
CA LYS A 104 7.66 11.30 -12.78
C LYS A 104 8.65 10.51 -11.95
N TRP A 105 8.34 10.34 -10.68
CA TRP A 105 9.21 9.67 -9.74
C TRP A 105 9.48 8.21 -10.13
N ASN A 106 10.75 7.85 -10.11
CA ASN A 106 11.23 6.48 -10.19
C ASN A 106 11.81 6.10 -8.81
N ILE A 107 11.10 5.23 -8.11
CA ILE A 107 11.43 4.84 -6.75
C ILE A 107 11.75 3.36 -6.71
N ALA A 108 13.00 3.03 -6.41
CA ALA A 108 13.43 1.67 -6.13
C ALA A 108 13.52 1.46 -4.62
N VAL A 109 12.94 0.38 -4.12
CA VAL A 109 12.90 0.06 -2.69
C VAL A 109 13.43 -1.34 -2.46
N LYS A 110 14.49 -1.52 -1.68
CA LYS A 110 14.98 -2.86 -1.33
C LYS A 110 14.14 -3.48 -0.23
N LYS A 111 13.86 -2.70 0.83
CA LYS A 111 13.20 -3.24 2.02
C LYS A 111 12.36 -2.18 2.76
N VAL A 112 11.10 -2.54 3.10
CA VAL A 112 10.27 -1.79 4.05
C VAL A 112 9.76 -2.77 5.10
N ASP A 113 9.83 -2.38 6.37
CA ASP A 113 9.24 -3.09 7.49
C ASP A 113 8.34 -2.12 8.28
N ILE A 114 7.11 -2.53 8.55
CA ILE A 114 6.16 -1.79 9.38
C ILE A 114 5.70 -2.73 10.48
N GLU A 115 5.74 -2.28 11.72
CA GLU A 115 5.36 -3.09 12.88
C GLU A 115 4.49 -2.29 13.84
N ARG A 116 3.48 -2.95 14.43
CA ARG A 116 2.57 -2.39 15.44
C ARG A 116 2.02 -1.01 15.07
N SER A 117 1.55 -0.89 13.84
CA SER A 117 1.14 0.40 13.29
C SER A 117 -0.30 0.37 12.79
N LYS A 118 -0.97 1.51 12.89
CA LYS A 118 -2.33 1.71 12.42
C LYS A 118 -2.34 2.71 11.28
N VAL A 119 -3.13 2.41 10.27
CA VAL A 119 -3.33 3.29 9.12
C VAL A 119 -4.82 3.51 8.91
N HIS A 120 -5.23 4.76 8.84
CA HIS A 120 -6.58 5.19 8.53
C HIS A 120 -6.54 5.93 7.19
N LEU A 121 -7.15 5.37 6.18
CA LEU A 121 -7.30 6.03 4.89
C LEU A 121 -8.75 6.46 4.72
N GLN A 122 -8.95 7.72 4.42
CA GLN A 122 -10.25 8.28 4.08
C GLN A 122 -10.20 8.90 2.69
N MET A 123 -11.11 8.48 1.84
CA MET A 123 -11.33 8.99 0.48
C MET A 123 -12.73 9.62 0.44
N PRO A 124 -12.88 10.93 0.74
CA PRO A 124 -14.19 11.56 0.86
C PRO A 124 -15.03 11.47 -0.40
N GLY A 125 -14.45 11.61 -1.62
CA GLY A 125 -15.17 11.55 -2.88
C GLY A 125 -15.83 10.22 -3.16
N ASP A 126 -15.13 9.16 -2.84
CA ASP A 126 -15.66 7.80 -2.95
C ASP A 126 -16.42 7.40 -1.69
N SER A 127 -16.47 8.29 -0.68
CA SER A 127 -16.99 8.02 0.67
C SER A 127 -16.43 6.73 1.28
N MET A 128 -15.21 6.35 0.88
CA MET A 128 -14.55 5.12 1.28
C MET A 128 -13.65 5.34 2.48
N ARG A 129 -13.68 4.40 3.40
CA ARG A 129 -12.79 4.36 4.57
C ARG A 129 -12.10 3.01 4.65
N ILE A 130 -10.79 3.05 4.87
CA ILE A 130 -10.00 1.86 5.18
C ILE A 130 -9.31 2.09 6.51
N TYR A 131 -9.44 1.13 7.40
CA TYR A 131 -8.67 1.04 8.63
C TYR A 131 -7.85 -0.24 8.59
N ALA A 132 -6.56 -0.12 8.82
CA ALA A 132 -5.67 -1.27 8.94
C ALA A 132 -4.89 -1.19 10.26
N ASN A 133 -4.97 -2.25 11.06
CA ASN A 133 -4.09 -2.48 12.19
C ASN A 133 -3.05 -3.52 11.75
N LEU A 134 -1.81 -3.09 11.63
CA LEU A 134 -0.71 -3.88 11.09
C LEU A 134 0.12 -4.45 12.24
N GLY A 135 -0.01 -5.74 12.54
CA GLY A 135 0.91 -6.42 13.43
C GLY A 135 2.32 -6.37 12.83
N ARG A 136 2.46 -6.88 11.61
CA ARG A 136 3.69 -6.75 10.81
C ARG A 136 3.35 -6.68 9.32
N ALA A 137 3.99 -5.75 8.62
CA ALA A 137 3.99 -5.69 7.16
C ALA A 137 5.44 -5.57 6.65
N ALA A 138 5.78 -6.34 5.62
CA ALA A 138 7.11 -6.38 5.06
C ALA A 138 7.05 -6.40 3.54
N LEU A 139 7.75 -5.45 2.90
CA LEU A 139 7.90 -5.35 1.45
C LEU A 139 9.37 -5.56 1.08
N ARG A 140 9.59 -6.31 0.02
CA ARG A 140 10.93 -6.59 -0.53
C ARG A 140 10.93 -6.37 -2.04
N GLY A 141 11.92 -5.62 -2.51
CA GLY A 141 12.19 -5.41 -3.92
C GLY A 141 11.06 -4.66 -4.64
N GLY A 142 10.71 -3.46 -4.16
CA GLY A 142 9.76 -2.57 -4.82
C GLY A 142 10.38 -1.75 -5.96
N ALA A 143 9.63 -1.55 -7.03
CA ALA A 143 9.92 -0.63 -8.12
C ALA A 143 8.64 0.11 -8.49
N PHE A 144 8.67 1.44 -8.41
CA PHE A 144 7.52 2.31 -8.62
C PHE A 144 7.92 3.43 -9.58
N ASP A 145 7.37 3.41 -10.79
CA ASP A 145 7.56 4.44 -11.81
C ASP A 145 6.22 5.13 -12.06
N THR A 146 6.06 6.30 -11.46
CA THR A 146 4.80 7.06 -11.59
C THR A 146 4.61 7.67 -12.97
N GLY A 147 5.72 7.91 -13.69
CA GLY A 147 5.68 8.42 -15.06
C GLY A 147 5.18 7.38 -16.08
N ARG A 148 5.51 6.12 -15.85
CA ARG A 148 5.10 4.98 -16.70
C ARG A 148 3.89 4.22 -16.14
N ASN A 149 3.35 4.63 -15.00
CA ASN A 149 2.33 3.87 -14.26
C ASN A 149 2.73 2.40 -14.07
N TYR A 150 4.00 2.15 -13.72
CA TYR A 150 4.51 0.81 -13.46
C TYR A 150 4.80 0.65 -11.97
N TYR A 151 4.22 -0.39 -11.38
CA TYR A 151 4.34 -0.71 -9.96
C TYR A 151 4.66 -2.20 -9.82
N ALA A 152 5.74 -2.52 -9.14
CA ALA A 152 6.12 -3.91 -8.92
C ALA A 152 6.70 -4.12 -7.52
N VAL A 153 6.42 -5.30 -6.96
CA VAL A 153 6.96 -5.75 -5.68
C VAL A 153 7.36 -7.21 -5.81
N LYS A 154 8.57 -7.58 -5.39
CA LYS A 154 9.04 -8.96 -5.43
C LYS A 154 8.44 -9.82 -4.34
N ALA A 155 8.23 -9.27 -3.15
CA ALA A 155 7.54 -9.96 -2.08
C ALA A 155 6.82 -8.96 -1.16
N LEU A 156 5.60 -9.31 -0.76
CA LEU A 156 4.83 -8.62 0.26
C LEU A 156 4.34 -9.64 1.29
N GLN A 157 4.56 -9.35 2.55
CA GLN A 157 4.11 -10.17 3.67
C GLN A 157 3.33 -9.31 4.65
N LEU A 158 2.15 -9.77 5.02
CA LEU A 158 1.36 -9.25 6.14
C LEU A 158 1.23 -10.37 7.17
N GLN A 159 1.32 -10.04 8.43
CA GLN A 159 1.16 -10.99 9.53
C GLN A 159 0.40 -10.33 10.68
N ASP A 160 -0.62 -11.02 11.14
CA ASP A 160 -1.46 -10.59 12.25
C ASP A 160 -2.00 -9.17 12.04
N CYS A 161 -2.67 -8.97 10.90
CA CYS A 161 -3.25 -7.69 10.54
C CYS A 161 -4.78 -7.74 10.60
N ASP A 162 -5.40 -6.65 11.03
CA ASP A 162 -6.83 -6.45 10.92
C ASP A 162 -7.10 -5.36 9.89
N VAL A 163 -8.05 -5.58 9.00
CA VAL A 163 -8.41 -4.62 7.94
C VAL A 163 -9.91 -4.44 7.89
N ASN A 164 -10.36 -3.20 7.97
CA ASN A 164 -11.75 -2.83 7.76
C ASN A 164 -11.84 -1.93 6.53
N TYR A 165 -12.75 -2.28 5.63
CA TYR A 165 -13.15 -1.47 4.48
C TYR A 165 -14.62 -1.15 4.62
N ASP A 166 -14.99 0.11 4.44
CA ASP A 166 -16.34 0.60 4.70
C ASP A 166 -16.74 1.71 3.73
N ILE A 167 -17.95 1.58 3.15
CA ILE A 167 -18.62 2.64 2.39
C ILE A 167 -19.86 3.08 3.18
N PRO A 168 -19.76 4.09 4.06
CA PRO A 168 -20.75 4.39 5.08
C PRO A 168 -22.17 4.72 4.57
N TYR A 169 -22.33 5.21 3.34
CA TYR A 169 -23.63 5.55 2.79
C TYR A 169 -24.40 4.34 2.22
N ILE A 170 -23.75 3.20 2.07
CA ILE A 170 -24.38 1.94 1.64
C ILE A 170 -24.84 1.19 2.91
N LYS A 171 -26.08 0.69 2.90
CA LYS A 171 -26.58 -0.09 4.03
C LYS A 171 -25.92 -1.48 4.03
N PRO A 172 -25.41 -1.96 5.18
CA PRO A 172 -24.85 -3.30 5.29
C PRO A 172 -25.88 -4.37 4.93
N VAL A 173 -25.39 -5.45 4.29
CA VAL A 173 -26.17 -6.63 3.94
C VAL A 173 -25.69 -7.85 4.73
N ALA A 174 -26.56 -8.85 4.90
CA ALA A 174 -26.17 -10.11 5.54
C ALA A 174 -25.27 -10.97 4.64
N GLY A 175 -24.34 -11.72 5.24
CA GLY A 175 -23.38 -12.56 4.52
C GLY A 175 -22.14 -11.78 4.07
N ILE A 176 -21.57 -12.13 2.93
CA ILE A 176 -20.40 -11.44 2.36
C ILE A 176 -20.88 -10.10 1.80
N ASP A 177 -20.44 -9.03 2.43
CA ASP A 177 -20.78 -7.65 2.04
C ASP A 177 -19.54 -6.96 1.45
N PRO A 178 -19.48 -6.76 0.13
CA PRO A 178 -18.31 -6.17 -0.52
C PRO A 178 -18.09 -4.68 -0.17
N ASN A 179 -19.10 -4.02 0.38
CA ASN A 179 -19.03 -2.61 0.78
C ASN A 179 -18.65 -2.43 2.27
N HIS A 180 -18.71 -3.50 3.06
CA HIS A 180 -18.45 -3.49 4.50
C HIS A 180 -17.65 -4.72 4.91
N ILE A 181 -16.40 -4.79 4.50
CA ILE A 181 -15.50 -5.90 4.78
C ILE A 181 -14.77 -5.65 6.10
N ALA A 182 -14.77 -6.62 7.01
CA ALA A 182 -14.01 -6.57 8.24
C ALA A 182 -13.25 -7.88 8.46
N VAL A 183 -11.97 -7.84 8.13
CA VAL A 183 -11.05 -8.98 8.21
C VAL A 183 -10.22 -8.88 9.47
N LYS A 184 -10.10 -9.99 10.17
CA LYS A 184 -9.21 -10.14 11.33
C LYS A 184 -8.19 -11.25 11.11
N ARG A 185 -7.06 -11.12 11.80
CA ARG A 185 -5.96 -12.09 11.77
C ARG A 185 -5.48 -12.39 10.34
N LEU A 186 -5.50 -11.37 9.49
CA LEU A 186 -5.02 -11.49 8.12
C LEU A 186 -3.53 -11.83 8.12
N THR A 187 -3.20 -12.92 7.47
CA THR A 187 -1.84 -13.25 7.05
C THR A 187 -1.83 -13.38 5.53
N LEU A 188 -0.92 -12.65 4.87
CA LEU A 188 -0.79 -12.63 3.41
C LEU A 188 0.68 -12.81 3.04
N MET A 189 0.95 -13.66 2.07
CA MET A 189 2.26 -13.84 1.44
C MET A 189 2.11 -13.76 -0.08
N LEU A 190 2.61 -12.68 -0.66
CA LEU A 190 2.74 -12.51 -2.11
C LEU A 190 4.20 -12.69 -2.51
N ASP A 191 4.47 -13.49 -3.56
CA ASP A 191 5.81 -13.64 -4.14
C ASP A 191 6.10 -12.58 -5.18
N THR A 192 5.08 -12.15 -5.90
CA THR A 192 5.17 -11.10 -6.92
C THR A 192 3.87 -10.34 -6.98
N LEU A 193 3.97 -9.04 -7.19
CA LEU A 193 2.84 -8.19 -7.53
C LEU A 193 3.35 -7.18 -8.55
N SER A 194 2.69 -7.07 -9.69
CA SER A 194 3.01 -6.03 -10.68
C SER A 194 1.75 -5.50 -11.37
N TYR A 195 1.78 -4.22 -11.64
CA TYR A 195 0.74 -3.51 -12.41
C TYR A 195 1.42 -2.55 -13.38
N ASN A 196 0.91 -2.43 -14.60
CA ASN A 196 1.47 -1.54 -15.61
C ASN A 196 0.39 -0.63 -16.25
N ASN A 197 0.85 0.29 -17.09
CA ASN A 197 0.00 1.27 -17.79
C ASN A 197 -1.01 0.65 -18.81
N GLU A 198 -0.81 -0.60 -19.20
CA GLU A 198 -1.75 -1.35 -20.04
C GLU A 198 -2.91 -1.94 -19.22
N GLY A 199 -2.93 -1.69 -17.90
CA GLY A 199 -3.91 -2.26 -16.98
C GLY A 199 -3.67 -3.74 -16.66
N VAL A 200 -2.46 -4.26 -16.93
CA VAL A 200 -2.11 -5.65 -16.61
C VAL A 200 -1.68 -5.77 -15.18
N LEU A 201 -2.43 -6.54 -14.40
CA LEU A 201 -2.11 -6.96 -13.04
C LEU A 201 -1.63 -8.41 -13.03
N ARG A 202 -0.50 -8.67 -12.38
CA ARG A 202 0.00 -10.03 -12.08
C ARG A 202 0.32 -10.13 -10.61
N ALA A 203 -0.12 -11.22 -9.98
CA ALA A 203 0.23 -11.51 -8.59
C ALA A 203 0.43 -13.02 -8.40
N GLY A 204 1.42 -13.38 -7.60
CA GLY A 204 1.62 -14.74 -7.10
C GLY A 204 1.23 -14.79 -5.64
N LEU A 205 0.13 -15.47 -5.31
CA LEU A 205 -0.36 -15.63 -3.96
C LEU A 205 0.14 -16.96 -3.40
N ARG A 206 1.14 -16.93 -2.53
CA ARG A 206 1.67 -18.12 -1.84
C ARG A 206 0.74 -18.58 -0.74
N GLY A 207 0.09 -17.67 -0.07
CA GLY A 207 -0.84 -17.96 1.00
C GLY A 207 -1.54 -16.73 1.54
N LEU A 208 -2.83 -16.93 1.83
CA LEU A 208 -3.66 -15.98 2.56
C LEU A 208 -4.51 -16.76 3.56
N THR A 209 -4.56 -16.26 4.78
CA THR A 209 -5.49 -16.69 5.81
C THR A 209 -6.20 -15.47 6.37
N LEU A 210 -7.47 -15.58 6.68
CA LEU A 210 -8.24 -14.50 7.25
C LEU A 210 -9.51 -15.02 7.93
N HIS A 211 -10.06 -14.22 8.82
CA HIS A 211 -11.39 -14.36 9.38
C HIS A 211 -12.21 -13.11 9.07
N GLU A 212 -13.32 -13.26 8.33
CA GLU A 212 -14.23 -12.16 7.99
C GLU A 212 -15.42 -12.13 8.94
N LYS A 213 -15.94 -10.95 9.28
CA LYS A 213 -17.00 -10.76 10.28
C LYS A 213 -18.30 -11.49 9.97
N CYS A 214 -18.57 -11.83 8.70
CA CYS A 214 -19.74 -12.63 8.31
C CYS A 214 -19.61 -14.11 8.68
N GLY A 215 -18.47 -14.54 9.26
CA GLY A 215 -18.18 -15.91 9.63
C GLY A 215 -17.39 -16.70 8.58
N LEU A 216 -16.97 -16.07 7.46
CA LEU A 216 -16.08 -16.70 6.50
C LEU A 216 -14.68 -16.84 7.11
N ASP A 217 -14.22 -18.07 7.25
CA ASP A 217 -12.90 -18.42 7.76
C ASP A 217 -12.09 -19.05 6.62
N VAL A 218 -11.13 -18.29 6.08
CA VAL A 218 -10.22 -18.78 5.04
C VAL A 218 -8.96 -19.29 5.72
N THR A 219 -8.80 -20.61 5.75
CA THR A 219 -7.64 -21.27 6.33
C THR A 219 -6.47 -21.36 5.38
N ARG A 220 -6.73 -21.30 4.07
CA ARG A 220 -5.73 -21.17 3.01
C ARG A 220 -6.38 -20.66 1.72
N LEU A 221 -5.75 -19.66 1.12
CA LEU A 221 -5.97 -19.30 -0.27
C LEU A 221 -4.61 -19.11 -0.92
N SER A 222 -4.38 -19.77 -2.05
CA SER A 222 -3.14 -19.65 -2.85
C SER A 222 -3.46 -19.81 -4.33
N GLY A 223 -2.53 -19.38 -5.19
CA GLY A 223 -2.69 -19.41 -6.64
C GLY A 223 -2.01 -18.23 -7.30
N SER A 224 -2.28 -18.01 -8.57
CA SER A 224 -1.80 -16.84 -9.30
C SER A 224 -2.97 -16.00 -9.78
N VAL A 225 -2.74 -14.73 -9.97
CA VAL A 225 -3.71 -13.77 -10.52
C VAL A 225 -3.10 -13.15 -11.76
N TYR A 226 -3.82 -13.20 -12.85
CA TYR A 226 -3.58 -12.43 -14.04
C TYR A 226 -4.86 -11.69 -14.41
N MET A 227 -4.78 -10.39 -14.56
CA MET A 227 -5.91 -9.57 -14.99
C MET A 227 -5.43 -8.54 -16.01
N ASP A 228 -6.18 -8.34 -17.06
CA ASP A 228 -6.03 -7.24 -18.01
C ASP A 228 -7.41 -6.61 -18.31
N THR A 229 -7.50 -5.77 -19.30
CA THR A 229 -8.74 -5.07 -19.69
C THR A 229 -9.79 -6.00 -20.29
N THR A 230 -9.45 -7.25 -20.61
CA THR A 230 -10.32 -8.21 -21.30
C THR A 230 -10.67 -9.42 -20.46
N GLN A 231 -9.82 -9.81 -19.52
CA GLN A 231 -9.96 -11.08 -18.80
C GLN A 231 -9.37 -11.04 -17.38
N LEU A 232 -9.89 -11.92 -16.53
CA LEU A 232 -9.31 -12.31 -15.25
C LEU A 232 -9.03 -13.82 -15.30
N ARG A 233 -7.80 -14.22 -14.96
CA ARG A 233 -7.40 -15.62 -14.80
C ARG A 233 -6.86 -15.85 -13.40
N LEU A 234 -7.29 -16.95 -12.80
CA LEU A 234 -6.84 -17.42 -11.49
C LEU A 234 -6.36 -18.88 -11.64
N PRO A 235 -5.18 -19.10 -12.23
CA PRO A 235 -4.65 -20.45 -12.38
C PRO A 235 -4.19 -21.02 -11.04
N ALA A 236 -4.37 -22.33 -10.88
CA ALA A 236 -4.00 -23.09 -9.68
C ALA A 236 -4.58 -22.51 -8.38
N LEU A 237 -5.82 -21.99 -8.45
CA LEU A 237 -6.52 -21.48 -7.29
C LEU A 237 -6.79 -22.61 -6.31
N GLN A 238 -6.34 -22.45 -5.07
CA GLN A 238 -6.63 -23.36 -3.96
C GLN A 238 -7.28 -22.57 -2.85
N LEU A 239 -8.52 -22.87 -2.54
CA LEU A 239 -9.25 -22.30 -1.41
C LEU A 239 -9.59 -23.39 -0.42
N ARG A 240 -9.31 -23.13 0.86
CA ARG A 240 -9.67 -23.98 2.00
C ARG A 240 -10.39 -23.15 3.04
N THR A 241 -11.50 -23.69 3.51
CA THR A 241 -12.21 -23.24 4.70
C THR A 241 -12.38 -24.44 5.63
N PRO A 242 -12.87 -24.29 6.87
CA PRO A 242 -13.18 -25.43 7.73
C PRO A 242 -14.15 -26.44 7.10
N ALA A 243 -15.06 -25.98 6.22
CA ALA A 243 -16.12 -26.79 5.64
C ALA A 243 -15.94 -27.08 4.14
N SER A 244 -14.98 -26.45 3.46
CA SER A 244 -14.90 -26.53 1.98
C SER A 244 -13.47 -26.57 1.48
N ARG A 245 -13.31 -27.30 0.36
CA ARG A 245 -12.06 -27.36 -0.41
C ARG A 245 -12.38 -27.13 -1.88
N ILE A 246 -11.72 -26.14 -2.47
CA ILE A 246 -11.81 -25.82 -3.90
C ILE A 246 -10.41 -25.82 -4.47
N ASP A 247 -10.19 -26.56 -5.54
CA ASP A 247 -9.00 -26.54 -6.39
C ASP A 247 -9.53 -26.28 -7.79
N ALA A 248 -9.15 -25.16 -8.42
CA ALA A 248 -9.74 -24.74 -9.69
C ALA A 248 -8.78 -23.89 -10.52
N ASP A 249 -8.96 -23.95 -11.85
CA ASP A 249 -8.49 -22.94 -12.78
C ASP A 249 -9.68 -22.08 -13.20
N VAL A 250 -9.63 -20.79 -12.92
CA VAL A 250 -10.75 -19.87 -13.18
C VAL A 250 -10.36 -18.88 -14.24
N ALA A 251 -11.22 -18.71 -15.24
CA ALA A 251 -11.08 -17.70 -16.28
C ALA A 251 -12.40 -16.98 -16.51
N PHE A 252 -12.35 -15.64 -16.45
CA PHE A 252 -13.45 -14.76 -16.79
C PHE A 252 -13.07 -13.92 -17.99
N ASP A 253 -13.92 -13.90 -19.02
CA ASP A 253 -13.86 -12.96 -20.12
C ASP A 253 -14.85 -11.82 -19.83
N PHE A 254 -14.36 -10.59 -19.69
CA PHE A 254 -15.21 -9.44 -19.36
C PHE A 254 -16.18 -9.08 -20.49
N LYS A 255 -15.81 -9.33 -21.76
CA LYS A 255 -16.71 -9.11 -22.90
C LYS A 255 -17.84 -10.13 -22.93
N ALA A 256 -17.51 -11.40 -22.65
CA ALA A 256 -18.50 -12.47 -22.59
C ALA A 256 -19.48 -12.26 -21.43
N PHE A 257 -19.00 -11.74 -20.29
CA PHE A 257 -19.83 -11.42 -19.14
C PHE A 257 -20.79 -10.27 -19.41
N SER A 258 -20.32 -9.18 -20.05
CA SER A 258 -21.16 -8.04 -20.43
C SER A 258 -22.18 -8.39 -21.52
N ALA A 259 -21.92 -9.45 -22.32
CA ALA A 259 -22.84 -9.97 -23.35
C ALA A 259 -23.81 -11.06 -22.82
N GLY A 260 -23.85 -11.31 -21.48
CA GLY A 260 -24.71 -12.33 -20.88
C GLY A 260 -24.31 -13.78 -21.14
N LYS A 261 -23.11 -14.01 -21.68
CA LYS A 261 -22.52 -15.35 -21.86
C LYS A 261 -21.56 -15.61 -20.69
N GLY A 262 -22.00 -16.39 -19.71
CA GLY A 262 -21.28 -16.65 -18.45
C GLY A 262 -19.86 -17.18 -18.65
N GLY A 263 -19.00 -16.89 -17.67
CA GLY A 263 -17.62 -17.37 -17.61
C GLY A 263 -17.51 -18.89 -17.48
N HIS A 264 -16.45 -19.47 -18.05
CA HIS A 264 -16.11 -20.89 -17.89
C HIS A 264 -15.32 -21.08 -16.60
N CYS A 265 -15.82 -21.96 -15.74
CA CYS A 265 -15.08 -22.51 -14.60
C CYS A 265 -14.76 -23.98 -14.93
N GLN A 266 -13.49 -24.36 -14.99
CA GLN A 266 -13.04 -25.75 -15.02
C GLN A 266 -12.58 -26.12 -13.60
N ALA A 267 -13.29 -27.06 -13.00
CA ALA A 267 -12.96 -27.64 -11.68
C ALA A 267 -12.16 -28.94 -11.85
#